data_f9f2f5bc3a56d6ff7c735b013da58198
#
_entry.id   f9f2f5bc3a56d6ff7c735b013da58198
#
_cell.length_a   1.000
_cell.length_b   1.000
_cell.length_c   1.000
_cell.angle_alpha   90.00
_cell.angle_beta   90.00
_cell.angle_gamma   90.00
#
_symmetry.space_group_name_H-M   'P 1'
#
loop_
_entity.id
_entity.type
_entity.pdbx_description
1 polymer ?
#
loop_
_entity_poly.entity_id
_entity_poly.type
_entity_poly.pdbx_seq_one_letter_code
_entity_poly.pdbx_strand_id
1 'polypeptide(L)'
;IPGFNRDIFFDKDIVIEKKADIRELAGNLSEDKGARIKKEFSHINKYGTRVFIFLCDPLYQKHLNEGKEKHIGKWNKDTLKAQIKSFEALYNTKVIPISNEFAAEEIYHTLYYYVRNVLKKEFYLEKFLKNWHWLIAL
;
A
#
# COMPACT_ATOMS: atom_id res chain seq x y z
N ILE A 1 11.30 17.45 -13.18
CA ILE A 1 10.00 17.13 -13.79
C ILE A 1 9.57 18.31 -14.65
N PRO A 2 9.28 18.10 -15.95
CA PRO A 2 8.85 19.20 -16.81
C PRO A 2 7.59 19.89 -16.27
N GLY A 3 7.61 21.22 -16.22
CA GLY A 3 6.50 22.03 -15.73
C GLY A 3 6.49 22.31 -14.23
N PHE A 4 7.46 21.77 -13.49
CA PHE A 4 7.61 22.02 -12.05
C PHE A 4 8.97 22.65 -11.75
N ASN A 5 8.97 23.58 -10.80
CA ASN A 5 10.17 24.31 -10.35
C ASN A 5 10.93 23.60 -9.23
N ARG A 6 10.50 22.43 -8.81
CA ARG A 6 11.05 21.66 -7.70
C ARG A 6 11.00 20.18 -7.98
N ASP A 7 11.82 19.44 -7.28
CA ASP A 7 11.74 17.98 -7.26
C ASP A 7 10.54 17.55 -6.42
N ILE A 8 9.87 16.50 -6.88
CA ILE A 8 8.72 15.92 -6.18
C ILE A 8 9.06 14.48 -5.83
N PHE A 9 8.91 14.15 -4.55
CA PHE A 9 9.20 12.83 -3.98
C PHE A 9 7.91 12.16 -3.51
N PHE A 10 7.81 10.85 -3.72
CA PHE A 10 6.61 10.07 -3.42
C PHE A 10 6.84 9.00 -2.35
N ASP A 11 8.03 8.93 -1.78
CA ASP A 11 8.43 7.93 -0.78
C ASP A 11 7.59 7.97 0.51
N LYS A 12 6.99 9.13 0.81
CA LYS A 12 6.11 9.30 1.96
C LYS A 12 4.62 9.19 1.61
N ASP A 13 4.29 9.04 0.34
CA ASP A 13 2.91 9.01 -0.13
C ASP A 13 2.41 7.61 -0.39
N ILE A 14 3.25 6.78 -1.00
CA ILE A 14 2.87 5.44 -1.43
C ILE A 14 4.04 4.48 -1.30
N VAL A 15 3.76 3.30 -0.78
CA VAL A 15 4.69 2.18 -0.70
C VAL A 15 4.01 0.93 -1.24
N ILE A 16 4.73 0.17 -2.05
CA ILE A 16 4.26 -1.13 -2.54
C ILE A 16 5.15 -2.22 -1.99
N GLU A 17 4.53 -3.23 -1.44
CA GLU A 17 5.18 -4.43 -0.97
C GLU A 17 4.61 -5.64 -1.69
N LYS A 18 5.47 -6.56 -2.12
CA LYS A 18 5.07 -7.78 -2.79
C LYS A 18 5.27 -8.96 -1.84
N LYS A 19 4.25 -9.80 -1.69
CA LYS A 19 4.30 -11.04 -0.92
C LYS A 19 4.02 -12.22 -1.85
N ALA A 20 4.72 -13.33 -1.65
CA ALA A 20 4.60 -14.50 -2.51
C ALA A 20 3.23 -15.18 -2.38
N ASP A 21 2.72 -15.31 -1.15
CA ASP A 21 1.46 -15.98 -0.86
C ASP A 21 0.94 -15.61 0.52
N ILE A 22 -0.23 -16.15 0.87
CA ILE A 22 -0.85 -15.94 2.19
C ILE A 22 0.04 -16.48 3.33
N ARG A 23 0.81 -17.52 3.08
CA ARG A 23 1.68 -18.10 4.11
C ARG A 23 2.77 -17.13 4.55
N GLU A 24 3.36 -16.42 3.59
CA GLU A 24 4.33 -15.37 3.89
C GLU A 24 3.70 -14.25 4.73
N LEU A 25 2.52 -13.79 4.34
CA LEU A 25 1.79 -12.76 5.08
C LEU A 25 1.45 -13.24 6.50
N ALA A 26 0.92 -14.45 6.63
CA ALA A 26 0.57 -15.04 7.92
C ALA A 26 1.80 -15.18 8.83
N GLY A 27 2.92 -15.59 8.26
CA GLY A 27 4.20 -15.69 8.98
C GLY A 27 4.69 -14.33 9.48
N ASN A 28 4.54 -13.30 8.68
CA ASN A 28 4.94 -11.94 9.07
C ASN A 28 4.07 -11.36 10.20
N LEU A 29 2.84 -11.80 10.32
CA LEU A 29 1.92 -11.36 11.37
C LEU A 29 1.97 -12.23 12.62
N SER A 30 2.77 -13.31 12.63
CA SER A 30 2.91 -14.20 13.78
C SER A 30 3.49 -13.47 15.01
N GLU A 31 3.32 -14.07 16.19
CA GLU A 31 3.80 -13.48 17.46
C GLU A 31 5.29 -13.12 17.42
N ASP A 32 6.11 -13.97 16.78
CA ASP A 32 7.55 -13.77 16.71
C ASP A 32 7.95 -12.54 15.85
N LYS A 33 7.16 -12.22 14.83
CA LYS A 33 7.48 -11.16 13.86
C LYS A 33 6.46 -10.01 13.87
N GLY A 34 5.28 -10.24 14.45
CA GLY A 34 4.17 -9.30 14.41
C GLY A 34 4.49 -7.95 15.04
N ALA A 35 5.19 -7.94 16.17
CA ALA A 35 5.57 -6.70 16.86
C ALA A 35 6.53 -5.85 15.99
N ARG A 36 7.48 -6.50 15.33
CA ARG A 36 8.43 -5.84 14.44
C ARG A 36 7.71 -5.23 13.24
N ILE A 37 6.82 -5.97 12.60
CA ILE A 37 6.06 -5.51 11.45
C ILE A 37 5.15 -4.33 11.81
N LYS A 38 4.46 -4.40 12.96
CA LYS A 38 3.62 -3.30 13.45
C LYS A 38 4.44 -2.03 13.69
N LYS A 39 5.62 -2.16 14.25
CA LYS A 39 6.54 -1.03 14.44
C LYS A 39 6.98 -0.41 13.12
N GLU A 40 7.33 -1.26 12.16
CA GLU A 40 7.75 -0.86 10.82
C GLU A 40 6.64 -0.11 10.09
N PHE A 41 5.41 -0.63 10.09
CA PHE A 41 4.27 0.01 9.46
C PHE A 41 3.80 1.27 10.20
N SER A 42 3.90 1.31 11.52
CA SER A 42 3.66 2.53 12.29
C SER A 42 4.61 3.65 11.88
N HIS A 43 5.88 3.32 11.65
CA HIS A 43 6.87 4.27 11.18
C HIS A 43 6.57 4.75 9.76
N ILE A 44 6.27 3.84 8.84
CA ILE A 44 5.89 4.16 7.47
C ILE A 44 4.64 5.04 7.46
N ASN A 45 3.64 4.70 8.27
CA ASN A 45 2.35 5.37 8.30
C ASN A 45 2.35 6.70 9.07
N LYS A 46 3.46 7.10 9.63
CA LYS A 46 3.62 8.37 10.37
C LYS A 46 3.17 9.58 9.55
N TYR A 47 3.34 9.54 8.24
CA TYR A 47 2.97 10.61 7.32
C TYR A 47 1.68 10.33 6.55
N GLY A 48 0.90 9.32 6.96
CA GLY A 48 -0.29 8.91 6.24
C GLY A 48 0.01 8.14 4.96
N THR A 49 1.21 7.59 4.83
CA THR A 49 1.64 6.84 3.65
C THR A 49 0.68 5.69 3.35
N ARG A 50 0.23 5.62 2.10
CA ARG A 50 -0.60 4.51 1.62
C ARG A 50 0.27 3.32 1.28
N VAL A 51 -0.10 2.13 1.80
CA VAL A 51 0.65 0.90 1.56
C VAL A 51 -0.23 -0.09 0.80
N PHE A 52 0.27 -0.59 -0.33
CA PHE A 52 -0.36 -1.69 -1.05
C PHE A 52 0.50 -2.94 -0.90
N ILE A 53 -0.10 -4.00 -0.39
CA ILE A 53 0.54 -5.32 -0.34
C ILE A 53 -0.02 -6.14 -1.49
N PHE A 54 0.77 -6.32 -2.55
CA PHE A 54 0.42 -7.22 -3.65
C PHE A 54 0.74 -8.64 -3.24
N LEU A 55 -0.31 -9.38 -2.96
CA LEU A 55 -0.22 -10.77 -2.54
C LEU A 55 -0.36 -11.67 -3.77
N CYS A 56 0.73 -12.33 -4.16
CA CYS A 56 0.76 -13.18 -5.35
C CYS A 56 0.08 -14.54 -5.08
N ASP A 57 -1.11 -14.48 -4.55
CA ASP A 57 -1.95 -15.63 -4.23
C ASP A 57 -3.40 -15.31 -4.62
N PRO A 58 -3.80 -15.59 -5.87
CA PRO A 58 -5.16 -15.30 -6.32
C PRO A 58 -6.22 -16.11 -5.56
N LEU A 59 -5.83 -17.20 -4.89
CA LEU A 59 -6.71 -18.01 -4.05
C LEU A 59 -6.66 -17.61 -2.58
N TYR A 60 -6.11 -16.45 -2.28
CA TYR A 60 -5.97 -15.90 -0.94
C TYR A 60 -7.25 -16.04 -0.10
N GLN A 61 -8.39 -15.60 -0.63
CA GLN A 61 -9.64 -15.63 0.10
C GLN A 61 -10.08 -17.07 0.40
N LYS A 62 -9.90 -17.98 -0.55
CA LYS A 62 -10.20 -19.39 -0.39
C LYS A 62 -9.31 -20.02 0.68
N HIS A 63 -8.00 -19.82 0.59
CA HIS A 63 -7.03 -20.36 1.54
C HIS A 63 -7.31 -19.87 2.97
N LEU A 64 -7.63 -18.59 3.11
CA LEU A 64 -7.96 -18.00 4.40
C LEU A 64 -9.26 -18.58 4.97
N ASN A 65 -10.28 -18.75 4.15
CA ASN A 65 -11.57 -19.31 4.58
C ASN A 65 -11.48 -20.79 4.94
N GLU A 66 -10.70 -21.58 4.22
CA GLU A 66 -10.46 -22.98 4.54
C GLU A 66 -9.62 -23.16 5.81
N GLY A 67 -8.66 -22.29 6.07
CA GLY A 67 -7.86 -22.31 7.27
C GLY A 67 -6.89 -23.48 7.40
N LYS A 68 -6.47 -24.08 6.28
CA LYS A 68 -5.54 -25.21 6.28
C LYS A 68 -4.14 -24.78 6.72
N GLU A 69 -3.50 -25.59 7.55
CA GLU A 69 -2.15 -25.31 8.07
C GLU A 69 -1.10 -25.11 6.97
N LYS A 70 -1.22 -25.81 5.84
CA LYS A 70 -0.30 -25.64 4.71
C LYS A 70 -0.33 -24.23 4.12
N HIS A 71 -1.40 -23.48 4.34
CA HIS A 71 -1.56 -22.12 3.81
C HIS A 71 -1.37 -21.05 4.88
N ILE A 72 -1.93 -21.23 6.07
CA ILE A 72 -1.91 -20.20 7.11
C ILE A 72 -1.05 -20.57 8.33
N GLY A 73 -0.38 -21.71 8.29
CA GLY A 73 0.41 -22.17 9.42
C GLY A 73 -0.47 -22.52 10.61
N LYS A 74 0.00 -22.21 11.82
CA LYS A 74 -0.71 -22.51 13.07
C LYS A 74 -1.80 -21.49 13.45
N TRP A 75 -2.05 -20.51 12.61
CA TRP A 75 -3.08 -19.50 12.86
C TRP A 75 -4.47 -20.15 12.89
N ASN A 76 -5.29 -19.69 13.83
CA ASN A 76 -6.74 -19.84 13.71
C ASN A 76 -7.21 -18.90 12.59
N LYS A 77 -8.02 -19.39 11.66
CA LYS A 77 -8.44 -18.63 10.47
C LYS A 77 -9.18 -17.34 10.83
N ASP A 78 -10.04 -17.37 11.83
CA ASP A 78 -10.83 -16.21 12.22
C ASP A 78 -9.95 -15.14 12.89
N THR A 79 -9.01 -15.58 13.70
CA THR A 79 -8.02 -14.70 14.32
C THR A 79 -7.12 -14.05 13.27
N LEU A 80 -6.66 -14.82 12.29
CA LEU A 80 -5.83 -14.28 11.21
C LEU A 80 -6.59 -13.27 10.36
N LYS A 81 -7.85 -13.55 10.02
CA LYS A 81 -8.73 -12.60 9.32
C LYS A 81 -8.83 -11.28 10.08
N ALA A 82 -9.08 -11.36 11.38
CA ALA A 82 -9.19 -10.19 12.24
C ALA A 82 -7.88 -9.40 12.27
N GLN A 83 -6.74 -10.07 12.36
CA GLN A 83 -5.43 -9.43 12.33
C GLN A 83 -5.17 -8.71 11.01
N ILE A 84 -5.47 -9.35 9.88
CA ILE A 84 -5.28 -8.75 8.56
C ILE A 84 -6.16 -7.51 8.41
N LYS A 85 -7.44 -7.60 8.76
CA LYS A 85 -8.37 -6.47 8.67
C LYS A 85 -7.99 -5.33 9.59
N SER A 86 -7.57 -5.63 10.80
CA SER A 86 -7.07 -4.63 11.74
C SER A 86 -5.82 -3.94 11.22
N PHE A 87 -4.92 -4.71 10.64
CA PHE A 87 -3.68 -4.20 10.06
C PHE A 87 -3.97 -3.24 8.89
N GLU A 88 -4.87 -3.63 7.99
CA GLU A 88 -5.32 -2.78 6.88
C GLU A 88 -5.91 -1.46 7.39
N ALA A 89 -6.74 -1.53 8.41
CA ALA A 89 -7.41 -0.35 8.97
C ALA A 89 -6.46 0.59 9.71
N LEU A 90 -5.56 0.02 10.53
CA LEU A 90 -4.65 0.82 11.38
C LEU A 90 -3.53 1.49 10.59
N TYR A 91 -3.06 0.89 9.50
CA TYR A 91 -1.85 1.32 8.81
C TYR A 91 -2.08 1.82 7.38
N ASN A 92 -3.29 2.25 7.06
CA ASN A 92 -3.65 2.73 5.72
C ASN A 92 -3.14 1.78 4.62
N THR A 93 -3.40 0.50 4.82
CA THR A 93 -2.85 -0.60 4.02
C THR A 93 -3.96 -1.36 3.33
N LYS A 94 -3.70 -1.84 2.13
CA LYS A 94 -4.61 -2.68 1.37
C LYS A 94 -3.88 -3.93 0.89
N VAL A 95 -4.41 -5.10 1.23
CA VAL A 95 -3.94 -6.38 0.67
C VAL A 95 -4.69 -6.64 -0.63
N ILE A 96 -3.97 -6.80 -1.71
CA ILE A 96 -4.52 -7.01 -3.05
C ILE A 96 -4.04 -8.36 -3.57
N PRO A 97 -4.93 -9.38 -3.61
CA PRO A 97 -4.58 -10.67 -4.21
C PRO A 97 -4.47 -10.53 -5.72
N ILE A 98 -3.43 -11.12 -6.27
CA ILE A 98 -3.13 -11.07 -7.69
C ILE A 98 -2.38 -12.31 -8.14
N SER A 99 -2.52 -12.70 -9.40
CA SER A 99 -1.68 -13.72 -10.00
C SER A 99 -0.25 -13.17 -10.17
N ASN A 100 0.76 -13.97 -9.86
CA ASN A 100 2.17 -13.58 -10.02
C ASN A 100 2.50 -13.14 -11.45
N GLU A 101 1.81 -13.71 -12.44
CA GLU A 101 1.95 -13.35 -13.85
C GLU A 101 1.65 -11.86 -14.12
N PHE A 102 0.70 -11.28 -13.40
CA PHE A 102 0.25 -9.90 -13.60
C PHE A 102 0.80 -8.92 -12.58
N ALA A 103 1.55 -9.40 -11.60
CA ALA A 103 1.98 -8.56 -10.47
C ALA A 103 2.82 -7.35 -10.90
N ALA A 104 3.80 -7.57 -11.77
CA ALA A 104 4.68 -6.50 -12.23
C ALA A 104 3.91 -5.40 -12.98
N GLU A 105 2.98 -5.78 -13.84
CA GLU A 105 2.15 -4.85 -14.59
C GLU A 105 1.23 -4.04 -13.68
N GLU A 106 0.59 -4.69 -12.73
CA GLU A 106 -0.30 -4.01 -11.75
C GLU A 106 0.47 -3.06 -10.85
N ILE A 107 1.66 -3.44 -10.38
CA ILE A 107 2.53 -2.55 -9.61
C ILE A 107 2.89 -1.33 -10.43
N TYR A 108 3.31 -1.52 -11.67
CA TYR A 108 3.64 -0.42 -12.58
C TYR A 108 2.46 0.52 -12.77
N HIS A 109 1.27 -0.01 -13.10
CA HIS A 109 0.08 0.80 -13.32
C HIS A 109 -0.36 1.54 -12.05
N THR A 110 -0.30 0.90 -10.92
CA THR A 110 -0.65 1.52 -9.63
C THR A 110 0.24 2.74 -9.35
N LEU A 111 1.55 2.59 -9.52
CA LEU A 111 2.50 3.68 -9.32
C LEU A 111 2.36 4.76 -10.39
N TYR A 112 2.25 4.37 -11.66
CA TYR A 112 2.15 5.29 -12.78
C TYR A 112 0.94 6.22 -12.64
N TYR A 113 -0.24 5.66 -12.39
CA TYR A 113 -1.46 6.47 -12.28
C TYR A 113 -1.52 7.27 -10.98
N TYR A 114 -0.93 6.77 -9.91
CA TYR A 114 -0.79 7.54 -8.69
C TYR A 114 0.06 8.79 -8.95
N VAL A 115 1.25 8.61 -9.46
CA VAL A 115 2.18 9.72 -9.77
C VAL A 115 1.56 10.69 -10.75
N ARG A 116 0.99 10.18 -11.84
CA ARG A 116 0.35 11.02 -12.86
C ARG A 116 -0.73 11.91 -12.27
N ASN A 117 -1.61 11.35 -11.43
CA ASN A 117 -2.72 12.11 -10.86
C ASN A 117 -2.26 13.12 -9.81
N VAL A 118 -1.26 12.76 -9.01
CA VAL A 118 -0.67 13.70 -8.05
C VAL A 118 0.03 14.85 -8.77
N LEU A 119 0.79 14.58 -9.82
CA LEU A 119 1.44 15.62 -10.61
C LEU A 119 0.45 16.56 -11.29
N LYS A 120 -0.65 16.04 -11.83
CA LYS A 120 -1.72 16.86 -12.38
C LYS A 120 -2.33 17.79 -11.33
N LYS A 121 -2.59 17.25 -10.15
CA LYS A 121 -3.16 18.02 -9.03
C LYS A 121 -2.21 19.14 -8.61
N GLU A 122 -0.92 18.84 -8.46
CA GLU A 122 0.10 19.83 -8.13
C GLU A 122 0.25 20.89 -9.21
N PHE A 123 0.25 20.48 -10.47
CA PHE A 123 0.32 21.40 -11.59
C PHE A 123 -0.85 22.38 -11.60
N TYR A 124 -2.07 21.91 -11.42
CA TYR A 124 -3.24 22.77 -11.34
C TYR A 124 -3.21 23.68 -10.12
N LEU A 125 -2.73 23.18 -8.99
CA LEU A 125 -2.59 23.98 -7.78
C LEU A 125 -1.57 25.11 -7.97
N GLU A 126 -0.41 24.83 -8.56
CA GLU A 126 0.60 25.84 -8.84
C GLU A 126 0.07 26.90 -9.80
N LYS A 127 -0.64 26.48 -10.84
CA LYS A 127 -1.27 27.38 -11.79
C LYS A 127 -2.33 28.25 -11.14
N PHE A 128 -3.14 27.66 -10.26
CA PHE A 128 -4.15 28.40 -9.48
C PHE A 128 -3.49 29.43 -8.57
N LEU A 129 -2.44 29.05 -7.85
CA LEU A 129 -1.71 29.98 -6.97
C LEU A 129 -1.06 31.14 -7.73
N LYS A 130 -0.54 30.90 -8.94
CA LYS A 130 -0.04 31.96 -9.81
C LYS A 130 -1.14 32.95 -10.15
N ASN A 131 -2.31 32.47 -10.55
CA ASN A 131 -3.43 33.31 -10.90
C ASN A 131 -3.95 34.09 -9.67
N TRP A 132 -3.99 33.45 -8.53
CA TRP A 132 -4.36 34.07 -7.27
C TRP A 132 -3.40 35.18 -6.86
N HIS A 133 -2.11 34.95 -7.02
CA HIS A 133 -1.06 35.92 -6.73
C HIS A 133 -1.20 37.17 -7.63
N TRP A 134 -1.56 36.97 -8.87
CA TRP A 134 -1.89 38.05 -9.81
C TRP A 134 -3.05 38.90 -9.31
N LEU A 135 -4.11 38.26 -8.83
CA LEU A 135 -5.29 38.96 -8.30
C LEU A 135 -4.97 39.77 -7.03
N ILE A 136 -4.06 39.29 -6.20
CA ILE A 136 -3.61 40.04 -5.01
C ILE A 136 -2.69 41.20 -5.37
N ALA A 137 -1.89 41.05 -6.42
CA ALA A 137 -0.99 42.08 -6.90
C ALA A 137 -1.68 43.27 -7.59
N LEU A 138 -2.93 43.07 -7.98
CA LEU A 138 -3.77 44.12 -8.53
C LEU A 138 -4.48 44.90 -7.44
#